data_c24a852e5fecea4ebe604da95b46f900
#
_entry.id   c24a852e5fecea4ebe604da95b46f900
#
_cell.length_a   1.000
_cell.length_b   1.000
_cell.length_c   1.000
_cell.angle_alpha   90.00
_cell.angle_beta   90.00
_cell.angle_gamma   90.00
#
_symmetry.space_group_name_H-M   'P 1'
#
loop_
_entity.id
_entity.type
_entity.pdbx_description
1 polymer ?
#
loop_
_entity_poly.entity_id
_entity_poly.type
_entity_poly.pdbx_seq_one_letter_code
_entity_poly.pdbx_strand_id
1 'polypeptide(L)'
;MRKEQKANYPESARGAAALLVRMVLEDGAYTNIALNQYLRGSRLSDLDRRLATELVYGTVKASGTLDWYLAQCVSRPLDKVAGDILAILRISTYQLLYMTRIPASAAVNEAVKLARSVSHEGSAKFVNGVLRGLLRKQEAGAFVLPDAEKQDADYLSLKYYHPRWLVKRWLGPWGRGGTERLLAFDNTAAPVCLRVNTLVTTRDKLLADLTEMGAQVRASEWSPYGIVAEHLPSLHTLLAALPQHFYIQDESSMLVAPVLAPQPGMRVLDMCSAPGGKATHVAQLMQDKGEVIACDIHEHKLELIAENAARLGMKSVKALQNDALQLRSEWLGAFDRVLVDAPCSGLGVLRRRAEARWRKQRKDLKLFPPLQLAILKNAAQYVKDGGTMVYSTCTIEQSENHYLVEEFLAQHPEWQRVEFTHPLTGEQVQELQLLPQNDGIDGFYICKLMKKQ
;
A
#
# COMPACT_ATOMS: atom_id res chain seq x y z
N MET A 1 -9.34 36.58 5.34
CA MET A 1 -8.75 35.27 5.64
C MET A 1 -8.61 35.14 7.15
N ARG A 2 -9.48 34.34 7.80
CA ARG A 2 -9.31 33.98 9.22
C ARG A 2 -8.07 33.07 9.28
N LYS A 3 -7.05 33.42 10.08
CA LYS A 3 -5.97 32.50 10.44
C LYS A 3 -6.65 31.26 11.07
N GLU A 4 -6.58 30.11 10.41
CA GLU A 4 -6.95 28.84 11.02
C GLU A 4 -6.02 28.63 12.21
N GLN A 5 -6.56 28.78 13.42
CA GLN A 5 -5.87 28.36 14.62
C GLN A 5 -5.65 26.84 14.48
N LYS A 6 -4.39 26.41 14.43
CA LYS A 6 -4.06 24.98 14.44
C LYS A 6 -4.71 24.36 15.67
N ALA A 7 -5.61 23.41 15.46
CA ALA A 7 -6.25 22.67 16.54
C ALA A 7 -5.19 22.03 17.43
N ASN A 8 -5.30 22.27 18.74
CA ASN A 8 -4.34 21.76 19.73
C ASN A 8 -4.79 20.37 20.19
N TYR A 9 -4.30 19.33 19.54
CA TYR A 9 -4.55 17.95 19.91
C TYR A 9 -3.69 17.57 21.12
N PRO A 10 -4.27 17.00 22.20
CA PRO A 10 -3.50 16.53 23.35
C PRO A 10 -2.59 15.35 22.96
N GLU A 11 -1.42 15.26 23.60
CA GLU A 11 -0.50 14.13 23.42
C GLU A 11 -1.05 12.89 24.17
N SER A 12 -2.01 12.23 23.54
CA SER A 12 -2.66 11.01 24.00
C SER A 12 -2.96 10.11 22.81
N ALA A 13 -3.20 8.82 23.03
CA ALA A 13 -3.52 7.88 21.96
C ALA A 13 -4.70 8.37 21.10
N ARG A 14 -5.76 8.89 21.72
CA ARG A 14 -6.96 9.39 21.02
C ARG A 14 -6.72 10.74 20.34
N GLY A 15 -5.94 11.63 20.96
CA GLY A 15 -5.55 12.90 20.35
C GLY A 15 -4.71 12.69 19.11
N ALA A 16 -3.70 11.82 19.20
CA ALA A 16 -2.88 11.39 18.07
C ALA A 16 -3.74 10.77 16.95
N ALA A 17 -4.63 9.85 17.31
CA ALA A 17 -5.49 9.18 16.33
C ALA A 17 -6.41 10.16 15.59
N ALA A 18 -7.04 11.10 16.30
CA ALA A 18 -7.93 12.10 15.67
C ALA A 18 -7.15 13.02 14.71
N LEU A 19 -5.98 13.51 15.12
CA LEU A 19 -5.10 14.31 14.27
C LEU A 19 -4.72 13.53 13.00
N LEU A 20 -4.23 12.29 13.15
CA LEU A 20 -3.75 11.49 12.05
C LEU A 20 -4.89 11.07 11.10
N VAL A 21 -6.07 10.71 11.62
CA VAL A 21 -7.25 10.40 10.80
C VAL A 21 -7.67 11.63 9.98
N ARG A 22 -7.65 12.84 10.55
CA ARG A 22 -7.91 14.08 9.82
C ARG A 22 -6.87 14.26 8.71
N MET A 23 -5.57 14.20 9.04
CA MET A 23 -4.49 14.35 8.05
C MET A 23 -4.61 13.34 6.90
N VAL A 24 -4.98 12.11 7.21
CA VAL A 24 -5.11 11.04 6.20
C VAL A 24 -6.34 11.24 5.32
N LEU A 25 -7.51 11.51 5.91
CA LEU A 25 -8.76 11.54 5.15
C LEU A 25 -9.05 12.89 4.50
N GLU A 26 -8.48 13.99 5.00
CA GLU A 26 -8.73 15.35 4.50
C GLU A 26 -7.50 15.98 3.84
N ASP A 27 -6.31 15.90 4.47
CA ASP A 27 -5.11 16.57 3.98
C ASP A 27 -4.29 15.68 2.99
N GLY A 28 -4.70 14.44 2.76
CA GLY A 28 -4.07 13.55 1.79
C GLY A 28 -2.79 12.84 2.28
N ALA A 29 -2.49 12.84 3.59
CA ALA A 29 -1.33 12.12 4.13
C ALA A 29 -1.44 10.60 4.00
N TYR A 30 -0.34 9.90 3.77
CA TYR A 30 -0.31 8.43 3.80
C TYR A 30 -0.33 7.91 5.24
N THR A 31 -1.21 6.96 5.53
CA THR A 31 -1.46 6.45 6.88
C THR A 31 -0.18 5.97 7.58
N ASN A 32 0.60 5.13 6.91
CA ASN A 32 1.83 4.56 7.46
C ASN A 32 2.91 5.63 7.68
N ILE A 33 3.05 6.58 6.76
CA ILE A 33 4.06 7.65 6.86
C ILE A 33 3.71 8.61 7.98
N ALA A 34 2.48 9.11 8.01
CA ALA A 34 2.02 10.05 9.03
C ALA A 34 2.09 9.44 10.45
N LEU A 35 1.64 8.17 10.59
CA LEU A 35 1.68 7.46 11.86
C LEU A 35 3.13 7.25 12.35
N ASN A 36 4.01 6.75 11.49
CA ASN A 36 5.41 6.51 11.86
C ASN A 36 6.13 7.81 12.23
N GLN A 37 5.91 8.89 11.47
CA GLN A 37 6.50 10.19 11.76
C GLN A 37 6.02 10.74 13.11
N TYR A 38 4.71 10.65 13.39
CA TYR A 38 4.16 11.09 14.66
C TYR A 38 4.72 10.28 15.83
N LEU A 39 4.71 8.95 15.72
CA LEU A 39 5.14 8.07 16.81
C LEU A 39 6.63 8.22 17.13
N ARG A 40 7.50 8.50 16.14
CA ARG A 40 8.94 8.74 16.37
C ARG A 40 9.17 9.95 17.27
N GLY A 41 8.38 11.01 17.14
CA GLY A 41 8.49 12.24 17.91
C GLY A 41 7.65 12.28 19.20
N SER A 42 6.82 11.25 19.45
CA SER A 42 5.86 11.26 20.58
C SER A 42 6.43 10.65 21.86
N ARG A 43 5.92 11.10 23.00
CA ARG A 43 6.18 10.54 24.35
C ARG A 43 5.15 9.50 24.77
N LEU A 44 4.35 9.00 23.85
CA LEU A 44 3.33 7.98 24.12
C LEU A 44 3.95 6.70 24.65
N SER A 45 3.32 6.10 25.65
CA SER A 45 3.66 4.76 26.13
C SER A 45 3.44 3.71 25.03
N ASP A 46 4.04 2.53 25.16
CA ASP A 46 3.85 1.45 24.17
C ASP A 46 2.38 1.02 24.05
N LEU A 47 1.62 1.06 25.14
CA LEU A 47 0.18 0.79 25.13
C LEU A 47 -0.58 1.85 24.34
N ASP A 48 -0.26 3.13 24.57
CA ASP A 48 -0.87 4.25 23.84
C ASP A 48 -0.49 4.24 22.36
N ARG A 49 0.74 3.89 22.02
CA ARG A 49 1.19 3.70 20.62
C ARG A 49 0.38 2.62 19.91
N ARG A 50 0.15 1.47 20.56
CA ARG A 50 -0.67 0.39 20.03
C ARG A 50 -2.12 0.83 19.85
N LEU A 51 -2.69 1.51 20.85
CA LEU A 51 -4.05 2.04 20.78
C LEU A 51 -4.19 3.09 19.66
N ALA A 52 -3.25 4.03 19.55
CA ALA A 52 -3.25 5.02 18.46
C ALA A 52 -3.18 4.36 17.09
N THR A 53 -2.31 3.37 16.93
CA THR A 53 -2.16 2.61 15.68
C THR A 53 -3.46 1.90 15.30
N GLU A 54 -4.09 1.19 16.23
CA GLU A 54 -5.37 0.52 16.01
C GLU A 54 -6.46 1.51 15.64
N LEU A 55 -6.59 2.62 16.36
CA LEU A 55 -7.58 3.66 16.08
C LEU A 55 -7.38 4.30 14.70
N VAL A 56 -6.13 4.58 14.31
CA VAL A 56 -5.84 5.19 13.00
C VAL A 56 -6.18 4.22 11.87
N TYR A 57 -5.58 3.03 11.87
CA TYR A 57 -5.81 2.07 10.79
C TYR A 57 -7.26 1.60 10.72
N GLY A 58 -7.87 1.28 11.86
CA GLY A 58 -9.25 0.83 11.93
C GLY A 58 -10.24 1.90 11.45
N THR A 59 -10.06 3.14 11.91
CA THR A 59 -10.93 4.26 11.50
C THR A 59 -10.77 4.61 10.02
N VAL A 60 -9.53 4.71 9.52
CA VAL A 60 -9.27 4.99 8.11
C VAL A 60 -9.87 3.89 7.22
N LYS A 61 -9.64 2.63 7.58
CA LYS A 61 -10.20 1.48 6.87
C LYS A 61 -11.72 1.52 6.81
N ALA A 62 -12.38 1.76 7.93
CA ALA A 62 -13.82 1.72 8.06
C ALA A 62 -14.54 3.05 7.76
N SER A 63 -13.81 4.10 7.35
CA SER A 63 -14.33 5.49 7.35
C SER A 63 -15.67 5.65 6.63
N GLY A 64 -15.89 5.05 5.47
CA GLY A 64 -17.16 5.13 4.76
C GLY A 64 -18.33 4.47 5.51
N THR A 65 -18.08 3.34 6.18
CA THR A 65 -19.10 2.68 7.02
C THR A 65 -19.36 3.47 8.29
N LEU A 66 -18.32 4.03 8.91
CA LEU A 66 -18.47 4.93 10.07
C LEU A 66 -19.30 6.17 9.69
N ASP A 67 -19.06 6.74 8.52
CA ASP A 67 -19.83 7.87 8.00
C ASP A 67 -21.30 7.49 7.74
N TRP A 68 -21.57 6.27 7.27
CA TRP A 68 -22.93 5.76 7.11
C TRP A 68 -23.69 5.68 8.45
N TYR A 69 -23.03 5.24 9.54
CA TYR A 69 -23.62 5.26 10.88
C TYR A 69 -23.83 6.69 11.38
N LEU A 70 -22.80 7.54 11.25
CA LEU A 70 -22.84 8.93 11.71
C LEU A 70 -23.89 9.75 10.98
N ALA A 71 -24.05 9.58 9.67
CA ALA A 71 -25.04 10.30 8.87
C ALA A 71 -26.48 10.09 9.38
N GLN A 72 -26.77 8.95 10.00
CA GLN A 72 -28.07 8.67 10.60
C GLN A 72 -28.24 9.31 12.00
N CYS A 73 -27.17 9.82 12.61
CA CYS A 73 -27.16 10.38 13.96
C CYS A 73 -27.01 11.90 14.00
N VAL A 74 -26.69 12.52 12.86
CA VAL A 74 -26.52 13.98 12.73
C VAL A 74 -27.72 14.60 11.99
N SER A 75 -28.02 15.87 12.32
CA SER A 75 -29.08 16.63 11.66
C SER A 75 -28.64 17.40 10.41
N ARG A 76 -27.34 17.41 10.12
CA ARG A 76 -26.74 18.11 8.99
C ARG A 76 -25.78 17.19 8.22
N PRO A 77 -25.52 17.42 6.92
CA PRO A 77 -24.56 16.64 6.15
C PRO A 77 -23.18 16.63 6.80
N LEU A 78 -22.46 15.48 6.71
CA LEU A 78 -21.14 15.30 7.34
C LEU A 78 -20.07 16.23 6.76
N ASP A 79 -20.16 16.61 5.50
CA ASP A 79 -19.28 17.59 4.84
C ASP A 79 -19.41 19.02 5.42
N LYS A 80 -20.44 19.28 6.22
CA LYS A 80 -20.63 20.54 6.97
C LYS A 80 -20.15 20.45 8.42
N VAL A 81 -19.64 19.30 8.84
CA VAL A 81 -19.02 19.13 10.16
C VAL A 81 -17.54 19.50 10.04
N ALA A 82 -17.02 20.30 10.97
CA ALA A 82 -15.60 20.67 11.00
C ALA A 82 -14.72 19.39 11.03
N GLY A 83 -13.66 19.36 10.24
CA GLY A 83 -12.82 18.17 10.03
C GLY A 83 -12.27 17.58 11.31
N ASP A 84 -11.78 18.41 12.23
CA ASP A 84 -11.31 17.95 13.54
C ASP A 84 -12.41 17.24 14.33
N ILE A 85 -13.64 17.76 14.29
CA ILE A 85 -14.81 17.17 14.99
C ILE A 85 -15.26 15.88 14.27
N LEU A 86 -15.24 15.85 12.95
CA LEU A 86 -15.57 14.66 12.17
C LEU A 86 -14.55 13.52 12.44
N ALA A 87 -13.27 13.84 12.53
CA ALA A 87 -12.23 12.87 12.89
C ALA A 87 -12.46 12.30 14.29
N ILE A 88 -12.82 13.14 15.28
CA ILE A 88 -13.17 12.70 16.63
C ILE A 88 -14.40 11.79 16.61
N LEU A 89 -15.46 12.15 15.88
CA LEU A 89 -16.64 11.33 15.73
C LEU A 89 -16.31 9.97 15.10
N ARG A 90 -15.50 9.94 14.04
CA ARG A 90 -15.08 8.70 13.36
C ARG A 90 -14.32 7.77 14.31
N ILE A 91 -13.26 8.25 15.00
CA ILE A 91 -12.49 7.41 15.92
C ILE A 91 -13.32 6.91 17.11
N SER A 92 -14.26 7.74 17.57
CA SER A 92 -15.15 7.37 18.70
C SER A 92 -16.20 6.35 18.26
N THR A 93 -16.78 6.51 17.08
CA THR A 93 -17.71 5.54 16.48
C THR A 93 -16.99 4.20 16.25
N TYR A 94 -15.73 4.21 15.76
CA TYR A 94 -14.93 3.00 15.65
C TYR A 94 -14.75 2.30 17.00
N GLN A 95 -14.42 3.03 18.05
CA GLN A 95 -14.32 2.47 19.40
C GLN A 95 -15.63 1.85 19.89
N LEU A 96 -16.74 2.56 19.69
CA LEU A 96 -18.07 2.11 20.14
C LEU A 96 -18.56 0.86 19.42
N LEU A 97 -18.28 0.73 18.12
CA LEU A 97 -18.80 -0.35 17.30
C LEU A 97 -17.87 -1.58 17.23
N TYR A 98 -16.55 -1.37 17.31
CA TYR A 98 -15.57 -2.44 16.99
C TYR A 98 -14.58 -2.75 18.11
N MET A 99 -14.46 -1.90 19.14
CA MET A 99 -13.51 -2.14 20.25
C MET A 99 -14.23 -2.57 21.53
N THR A 100 -14.59 -3.84 21.63
CA THR A 100 -15.40 -4.40 22.71
C THR A 100 -14.78 -4.28 24.11
N ARG A 101 -13.46 -4.07 24.20
CA ARG A 101 -12.74 -3.92 25.47
C ARG A 101 -12.80 -2.50 26.05
N ILE A 102 -13.32 -1.53 25.29
CA ILE A 102 -13.44 -0.14 25.73
C ILE A 102 -14.90 0.11 26.18
N PRO A 103 -15.16 0.47 27.44
CA PRO A 103 -16.50 0.81 27.89
C PRO A 103 -17.07 2.00 27.08
N ALA A 104 -18.31 1.90 26.65
CA ALA A 104 -18.95 2.94 25.81
C ALA A 104 -18.95 4.32 26.50
N SER A 105 -19.19 4.36 27.83
CA SER A 105 -19.12 5.59 28.61
C SER A 105 -17.74 6.25 28.58
N ALA A 106 -16.68 5.44 28.64
CA ALA A 106 -15.30 5.94 28.59
C ALA A 106 -14.99 6.51 27.18
N ALA A 107 -15.38 5.81 26.10
CA ALA A 107 -15.19 6.29 24.73
C ALA A 107 -15.90 7.64 24.50
N VAL A 108 -17.17 7.78 24.94
CA VAL A 108 -17.93 9.03 24.81
C VAL A 108 -17.30 10.15 25.65
N ASN A 109 -16.93 9.89 26.90
CA ASN A 109 -16.33 10.91 27.79
C ASN A 109 -15.00 11.44 27.22
N GLU A 110 -14.12 10.56 26.73
CA GLU A 110 -12.85 10.96 26.11
C GLU A 110 -13.06 11.73 24.81
N ALA A 111 -14.06 11.36 23.99
CA ALA A 111 -14.43 12.11 22.78
C ALA A 111 -14.90 13.54 23.09
N VAL A 112 -15.70 13.70 24.14
CA VAL A 112 -16.19 15.02 24.61
C VAL A 112 -15.05 15.89 25.12
N LYS A 113 -14.13 15.31 25.92
CA LYS A 113 -12.92 16.01 26.38
C LYS A 113 -12.05 16.45 25.21
N LEU A 114 -11.83 15.56 24.25
CA LEU A 114 -11.03 15.83 23.05
C LEU A 114 -11.68 16.93 22.18
N ALA A 115 -12.99 16.89 21.98
CA ALA A 115 -13.72 17.93 21.24
C ALA A 115 -13.62 19.30 21.91
N ARG A 116 -13.62 19.34 23.25
CA ARG A 116 -13.43 20.58 24.03
C ARG A 116 -12.02 21.13 23.88
N SER A 117 -10.99 20.27 23.82
CA SER A 117 -9.59 20.69 23.71
C SER A 117 -9.24 21.23 22.30
N VAL A 118 -9.83 20.65 21.25
CA VAL A 118 -9.52 21.05 19.86
C VAL A 118 -10.46 22.13 19.30
N SER A 119 -11.59 22.41 19.99
CA SER A 119 -12.60 23.35 19.50
C SER A 119 -13.23 24.10 20.69
N HIS A 120 -14.54 24.13 20.81
CA HIS A 120 -15.27 24.86 21.84
C HIS A 120 -16.37 24.00 22.49
N GLU A 121 -16.99 24.49 23.59
CA GLU A 121 -17.98 23.74 24.36
C GLU A 121 -19.20 23.31 23.52
N GLY A 122 -19.61 24.11 22.53
CA GLY A 122 -20.69 23.73 21.59
C GLY A 122 -20.34 22.48 20.78
N SER A 123 -19.06 22.34 20.37
CA SER A 123 -18.58 21.13 19.67
C SER A 123 -18.56 19.92 20.60
N ALA A 124 -18.20 20.10 21.87
CA ALA A 124 -18.24 19.02 22.86
C ALA A 124 -19.68 18.52 23.11
N LYS A 125 -20.63 19.44 23.23
CA LYS A 125 -22.07 19.10 23.35
C LYS A 125 -22.59 18.39 22.10
N PHE A 126 -22.18 18.83 20.92
CA PHE A 126 -22.56 18.17 19.64
C PHE A 126 -22.01 16.74 19.58
N VAL A 127 -20.73 16.53 19.86
CA VAL A 127 -20.10 15.20 19.89
C VAL A 127 -20.82 14.27 20.88
N ASN A 128 -21.09 14.74 22.10
CA ASN A 128 -21.85 13.98 23.09
C ASN A 128 -23.26 13.58 22.59
N GLY A 129 -23.98 14.53 21.99
CA GLY A 129 -25.33 14.27 21.44
C GLY A 129 -25.31 13.22 20.34
N VAL A 130 -24.37 13.31 19.38
CA VAL A 130 -24.22 12.37 18.27
C VAL A 130 -23.87 10.97 18.77
N LEU A 131 -22.85 10.83 19.62
CA LEU A 131 -22.41 9.52 20.11
C LEU A 131 -23.43 8.84 21.02
N ARG A 132 -24.14 9.58 21.86
CA ARG A 132 -25.26 9.02 22.63
C ARG A 132 -26.43 8.64 21.74
N GLY A 133 -26.70 9.40 20.66
CA GLY A 133 -27.68 9.06 19.63
C GLY A 133 -27.34 7.77 18.93
N LEU A 134 -26.05 7.57 18.59
CA LEU A 134 -25.55 6.35 17.98
C LEU A 134 -25.76 5.13 18.90
N LEU A 135 -25.40 5.24 20.18
CA LEU A 135 -25.60 4.15 21.15
C LEU A 135 -27.07 3.76 21.29
N ARG A 136 -27.97 4.74 21.44
CA ARG A 136 -29.42 4.45 21.52
C ARG A 136 -29.95 3.76 20.27
N LYS A 137 -29.50 4.16 19.07
CA LYS A 137 -29.90 3.49 17.82
C LYS A 137 -29.32 2.09 17.71
N GLN A 138 -28.10 1.87 18.19
CA GLN A 138 -27.47 0.55 18.22
C GLN A 138 -28.23 -0.39 19.17
N GLU A 139 -28.55 0.05 20.38
CA GLU A 139 -29.32 -0.70 21.37
C GLU A 139 -30.73 -1.03 20.87
N ALA A 140 -31.35 -0.11 20.12
CA ALA A 140 -32.67 -0.32 19.51
C ALA A 140 -32.63 -1.16 18.24
N GLY A 141 -31.49 -1.63 17.76
CA GLY A 141 -31.36 -2.35 16.48
C GLY A 141 -31.76 -1.51 15.25
N ALA A 142 -31.70 -0.17 15.35
CA ALA A 142 -32.21 0.73 14.32
C ALA A 142 -31.28 0.88 13.11
N PHE A 143 -30.06 0.34 13.16
CA PHE A 143 -29.14 0.33 12.02
C PHE A 143 -29.38 -0.91 11.16
N VAL A 144 -30.24 -0.78 10.15
CA VAL A 144 -30.56 -1.86 9.22
C VAL A 144 -29.65 -1.77 8.00
N LEU A 145 -28.80 -2.78 7.81
CA LEU A 145 -27.99 -2.89 6.60
C LEU A 145 -28.86 -3.15 5.37
N PRO A 146 -28.41 -2.75 4.17
CA PRO A 146 -29.08 -3.11 2.92
C PRO A 146 -29.30 -4.63 2.80
N ASP A 147 -30.37 -5.00 2.09
CA ASP A 147 -30.68 -6.41 1.83
C ASP A 147 -29.54 -7.07 1.03
N ALA A 148 -28.98 -8.12 1.60
CA ALA A 148 -27.81 -8.81 1.04
C ALA A 148 -28.07 -9.45 -0.32
N GLU A 149 -29.32 -9.82 -0.64
CA GLU A 149 -29.66 -10.47 -1.92
C GLU A 149 -30.06 -9.47 -3.00
N LYS A 150 -30.72 -8.38 -2.61
CA LYS A 150 -31.22 -7.37 -3.54
C LYS A 150 -30.25 -6.22 -3.80
N GLN A 151 -29.35 -5.97 -2.86
CA GLN A 151 -28.45 -4.83 -2.84
C GLN A 151 -27.00 -5.24 -2.51
N ASP A 152 -26.49 -6.26 -3.21
CA ASP A 152 -25.15 -6.84 -3.00
C ASP A 152 -24.07 -5.81 -2.80
N ALA A 153 -23.97 -4.83 -3.71
CA ALA A 153 -22.90 -3.85 -3.68
C ALA A 153 -22.99 -2.92 -2.47
N ASP A 154 -24.19 -2.56 -2.04
CA ASP A 154 -24.43 -1.70 -0.88
C ASP A 154 -24.16 -2.46 0.41
N TYR A 155 -24.63 -3.70 0.50
CA TYR A 155 -24.40 -4.59 1.64
C TYR A 155 -22.90 -4.88 1.83
N LEU A 156 -22.22 -5.36 0.78
CA LEU A 156 -20.80 -5.70 0.84
C LEU A 156 -19.92 -4.47 1.09
N SER A 157 -20.28 -3.31 0.53
CA SER A 157 -19.59 -2.04 0.76
C SER A 157 -19.55 -1.69 2.25
N LEU A 158 -20.68 -1.75 2.93
CA LEU A 158 -20.77 -1.46 4.36
C LEU A 158 -20.15 -2.55 5.23
N LYS A 159 -20.39 -3.83 4.90
CA LYS A 159 -19.89 -4.98 5.65
C LYS A 159 -18.35 -5.06 5.64
N TYR A 160 -17.75 -4.76 4.50
CA TYR A 160 -16.30 -4.91 4.27
C TYR A 160 -15.56 -3.59 4.09
N TYR A 161 -16.17 -2.45 4.37
CA TYR A 161 -15.49 -1.14 4.41
C TYR A 161 -14.85 -0.75 3.07
N HIS A 162 -15.59 -0.88 1.97
CA HIS A 162 -15.11 -0.49 0.65
C HIS A 162 -16.09 0.47 -0.04
N PRO A 163 -15.61 1.37 -0.92
CA PRO A 163 -16.50 2.22 -1.70
C PRO A 163 -17.43 1.37 -2.58
N ARG A 164 -18.71 1.72 -2.62
CA ARG A 164 -19.74 1.02 -3.41
C ARG A 164 -19.34 0.83 -4.88
N TRP A 165 -18.73 1.87 -5.50
CA TRP A 165 -18.33 1.80 -6.90
C TRP A 165 -17.27 0.72 -7.16
N LEU A 166 -16.38 0.49 -6.20
CA LEU A 166 -15.31 -0.50 -6.28
C LEU A 166 -15.89 -1.92 -6.12
N VAL A 167 -16.77 -2.12 -5.13
CA VAL A 167 -17.48 -3.40 -4.95
C VAL A 167 -18.28 -3.74 -6.20
N LYS A 168 -19.04 -2.77 -6.75
CA LYS A 168 -19.82 -2.97 -7.98
C LYS A 168 -18.93 -3.32 -9.19
N ARG A 169 -17.72 -2.77 -9.26
CA ARG A 169 -16.74 -3.08 -10.29
C ARG A 169 -16.28 -4.54 -10.22
N TRP A 170 -16.02 -5.04 -9.02
CA TRP A 170 -15.48 -6.38 -8.81
C TRP A 170 -16.54 -7.50 -8.85
N LEU A 171 -17.80 -7.18 -8.57
CA LEU A 171 -18.91 -8.12 -8.71
C LEU A 171 -19.07 -8.66 -10.14
N GLY A 172 -18.74 -7.86 -11.16
CA GLY A 172 -18.83 -8.28 -12.55
C GLY A 172 -17.92 -9.46 -12.88
N PRO A 173 -16.59 -9.30 -12.80
CA PRO A 173 -15.63 -10.34 -13.20
C PRO A 173 -15.53 -11.52 -12.22
N TRP A 174 -15.76 -11.32 -10.91
CA TRP A 174 -15.49 -12.35 -9.89
C TRP A 174 -16.74 -12.89 -9.19
N GLY A 175 -17.90 -12.36 -9.54
CA GLY A 175 -19.16 -12.69 -8.89
C GLY A 175 -19.13 -12.32 -7.39
N ARG A 176 -20.23 -12.66 -6.69
CA ARG A 176 -20.37 -12.33 -5.26
C ARG A 176 -19.30 -13.01 -4.39
N GLY A 177 -19.12 -14.33 -4.54
CA GLY A 177 -18.20 -15.09 -3.69
C GLY A 177 -16.74 -14.68 -3.86
N GLY A 178 -16.26 -14.46 -5.10
CA GLY A 178 -14.91 -13.97 -5.36
C GLY A 178 -14.69 -12.56 -4.82
N THR A 179 -15.66 -11.68 -5.04
CA THR A 179 -15.62 -10.30 -4.51
C THR A 179 -15.59 -10.31 -2.98
N GLU A 180 -16.43 -11.08 -2.32
CA GLU A 180 -16.49 -11.14 -0.85
C GLU A 180 -15.16 -11.65 -0.26
N ARG A 181 -14.52 -12.67 -0.86
CA ARG A 181 -13.19 -13.11 -0.43
C ARG A 181 -12.12 -12.01 -0.60
N LEU A 182 -12.14 -11.26 -1.71
CA LEU A 182 -11.21 -10.14 -1.93
C LEU A 182 -11.40 -9.05 -0.88
N LEU A 183 -12.64 -8.62 -0.65
CA LEU A 183 -12.96 -7.58 0.34
C LEU A 183 -12.56 -8.00 1.76
N ALA A 184 -12.75 -9.29 2.09
CA ALA A 184 -12.31 -9.85 3.36
C ALA A 184 -10.78 -9.84 3.49
N PHE A 185 -10.07 -10.26 2.43
CA PHE A 185 -8.61 -10.22 2.39
C PHE A 185 -8.05 -8.80 2.57
N ASP A 186 -8.62 -7.82 1.92
CA ASP A 186 -8.22 -6.40 2.04
C ASP A 186 -8.38 -5.86 3.48
N ASN A 187 -9.13 -6.55 4.31
CA ASN A 187 -9.30 -6.20 5.71
C ASN A 187 -8.37 -6.96 6.67
N THR A 188 -7.65 -7.95 6.18
CA THR A 188 -6.64 -8.67 7.00
C THR A 188 -5.46 -7.76 7.35
N ALA A 189 -4.76 -8.11 8.41
CA ALA A 189 -3.47 -7.49 8.71
C ALA A 189 -2.43 -7.97 7.68
N ALA A 190 -1.75 -7.03 7.04
CA ALA A 190 -0.66 -7.36 6.15
C ALA A 190 0.58 -7.76 6.96
N PRO A 191 1.19 -8.92 6.71
CA PRO A 191 2.44 -9.27 7.36
C PRO A 191 3.56 -8.32 6.93
N VAL A 192 4.57 -8.16 7.79
CA VAL A 192 5.82 -7.53 7.40
C VAL A 192 6.66 -8.59 6.69
N CYS A 193 7.12 -8.28 5.47
CA CYS A 193 7.98 -9.17 4.71
C CYS A 193 9.38 -8.55 4.58
N LEU A 194 10.40 -9.38 4.76
CA LEU A 194 11.79 -8.99 4.67
C LEU A 194 12.43 -9.73 3.49
N ARG A 195 13.01 -8.98 2.56
CA ARG A 195 13.90 -9.55 1.54
C ARG A 195 15.31 -9.64 2.11
N VAL A 196 15.86 -10.83 2.11
CA VAL A 196 17.24 -11.10 2.54
C VAL A 196 18.21 -10.47 1.55
N ASN A 197 19.23 -9.75 2.04
CA ASN A 197 20.35 -9.30 1.24
C ASN A 197 21.39 -10.43 1.12
N THR A 198 21.33 -11.17 0.03
CA THR A 198 22.21 -12.33 -0.21
C THR A 198 23.68 -11.98 -0.50
N LEU A 199 24.01 -10.68 -0.59
CA LEU A 199 25.41 -10.21 -0.62
C LEU A 199 26.06 -10.27 0.77
N VAL A 200 25.26 -10.32 1.83
CA VAL A 200 25.72 -10.23 3.22
C VAL A 200 25.43 -11.51 4.00
N THR A 201 24.27 -12.14 3.77
CA THR A 201 23.82 -13.29 4.56
C THR A 201 22.97 -14.24 3.72
N THR A 202 22.60 -15.38 4.28
CA THR A 202 21.64 -16.32 3.70
C THR A 202 20.27 -16.16 4.38
N ARG A 203 19.19 -16.66 3.73
CA ARG A 203 17.86 -16.64 4.31
C ARG A 203 17.80 -17.43 5.63
N ASP A 204 18.39 -18.60 5.65
CA ASP A 204 18.34 -19.49 6.82
C ASP A 204 19.09 -18.88 8.00
N LYS A 205 20.25 -18.23 7.73
CA LYS A 205 20.97 -17.52 8.80
C LYS A 205 20.18 -16.34 9.33
N LEU A 206 19.59 -15.52 8.45
CA LEU A 206 18.77 -14.38 8.89
C LEU A 206 17.52 -14.83 9.66
N LEU A 207 16.89 -15.95 9.28
CA LEU A 207 15.80 -16.55 10.04
C LEU A 207 16.22 -16.93 11.46
N ALA A 208 17.41 -17.57 11.60
CA ALA A 208 17.96 -17.92 12.90
C ALA A 208 18.25 -16.67 13.74
N ASP A 209 18.96 -15.68 13.17
CA ASP A 209 19.30 -14.42 13.86
C ASP A 209 18.05 -13.67 14.34
N LEU A 210 17.00 -13.58 13.50
CA LEU A 210 15.74 -12.94 13.87
C LEU A 210 15.00 -13.71 14.97
N THR A 211 15.01 -15.05 14.92
CA THR A 211 14.38 -15.90 15.94
C THR A 211 15.08 -15.74 17.29
N GLU A 212 16.41 -15.69 17.31
CA GLU A 212 17.22 -15.42 18.51
C GLU A 212 16.89 -14.03 19.11
N MET A 213 16.59 -13.06 18.26
CA MET A 213 16.12 -11.72 18.70
C MET A 213 14.65 -11.71 19.17
N GLY A 214 13.97 -12.84 19.22
CA GLY A 214 12.59 -12.97 19.69
C GLY A 214 11.52 -12.69 18.61
N ALA A 215 11.89 -12.66 17.33
CA ALA A 215 10.94 -12.55 16.23
C ALA A 215 10.19 -13.87 15.98
N GLN A 216 8.94 -13.76 15.52
CA GLN A 216 8.17 -14.87 14.97
C GLN A 216 8.21 -14.75 13.44
N VAL A 217 9.02 -15.58 12.79
CA VAL A 217 9.31 -15.50 11.37
C VAL A 217 9.25 -16.87 10.70
N ARG A 218 8.92 -16.87 9.40
CA ARG A 218 8.99 -18.06 8.54
C ARG A 218 9.54 -17.71 7.18
N ALA A 219 10.06 -18.70 6.47
CA ALA A 219 10.43 -18.52 5.05
C ALA A 219 9.17 -18.20 4.22
N SER A 220 9.34 -17.33 3.22
CA SER A 220 8.33 -17.12 2.20
C SER A 220 8.23 -18.35 1.29
N GLU A 221 7.02 -18.75 0.95
CA GLU A 221 6.74 -19.77 -0.05
C GLU A 221 6.88 -19.21 -1.48
N TRP A 222 6.56 -17.90 -1.64
CA TRP A 222 6.56 -17.21 -2.92
C TRP A 222 7.96 -16.81 -3.42
N SER A 223 8.89 -16.52 -2.50
CA SER A 223 10.19 -16.01 -2.87
C SER A 223 11.32 -16.70 -2.07
N PRO A 224 12.36 -17.23 -2.73
CA PRO A 224 13.51 -17.78 -2.05
C PRO A 224 14.32 -16.72 -1.27
N TYR A 225 14.06 -15.45 -1.53
CA TYR A 225 14.67 -14.30 -0.84
C TYR A 225 13.82 -13.76 0.31
N GLY A 226 12.60 -14.27 0.47
CA GLY A 226 11.60 -13.72 1.39
C GLY A 226 11.58 -14.38 2.76
N ILE A 227 11.37 -13.55 3.78
CA ILE A 227 10.99 -13.94 5.13
C ILE A 227 9.70 -13.21 5.48
N VAL A 228 8.70 -13.94 5.99
CA VAL A 228 7.43 -13.40 6.47
C VAL A 228 7.46 -13.33 7.98
N ALA A 229 7.14 -12.18 8.55
CA ALA A 229 7.15 -11.94 9.97
C ALA A 229 5.75 -11.70 10.52
N GLU A 230 5.35 -12.47 11.52
CA GLU A 230 4.12 -12.28 12.30
C GLU A 230 4.36 -11.32 13.46
N HIS A 231 5.56 -11.42 14.07
CA HIS A 231 6.00 -10.51 15.11
C HIS A 231 7.48 -10.17 14.91
N LEU A 232 7.82 -8.88 15.02
CA LEU A 232 9.19 -8.37 14.96
C LEU A 232 9.49 -7.50 16.18
N PRO A 233 10.74 -7.49 16.67
CA PRO A 233 11.27 -6.40 17.47
C PRO A 233 11.11 -5.06 16.74
N SER A 234 11.34 -3.95 17.47
CA SER A 234 11.26 -2.63 16.82
C SER A 234 12.19 -2.56 15.60
N LEU A 235 11.75 -1.88 14.53
CA LEU A 235 12.59 -1.69 13.34
C LEU A 235 13.93 -1.02 13.68
N HIS A 236 13.93 -0.13 14.66
CA HIS A 236 15.15 0.51 15.16
C HIS A 236 16.12 -0.53 15.72
N THR A 237 15.65 -1.46 16.55
CA THR A 237 16.47 -2.55 17.12
C THR A 237 17.02 -3.44 16.01
N LEU A 238 16.18 -3.82 15.04
CA LEU A 238 16.59 -4.66 13.92
C LEU A 238 17.64 -3.97 13.05
N LEU A 239 17.46 -2.70 12.71
CA LEU A 239 18.41 -1.95 11.88
C LEU A 239 19.72 -1.65 12.60
N ALA A 240 19.70 -1.53 13.92
CA ALA A 240 20.92 -1.37 14.72
C ALA A 240 21.77 -2.67 14.74
N ALA A 241 21.11 -3.83 14.84
CA ALA A 241 21.77 -5.13 14.89
C ALA A 241 22.14 -5.67 13.50
N LEU A 242 21.28 -5.48 12.51
CA LEU A 242 21.32 -6.11 11.18
C LEU A 242 21.15 -5.07 10.06
N PRO A 243 21.97 -4.01 9.99
CA PRO A 243 21.71 -2.84 9.13
C PRO A 243 21.66 -3.14 7.63
N GLN A 244 22.47 -4.13 7.17
CA GLN A 244 22.61 -4.49 5.76
C GLN A 244 21.91 -5.80 5.37
N HIS A 245 21.36 -6.56 6.34
CA HIS A 245 20.96 -7.96 6.12
C HIS A 245 19.64 -8.09 5.39
N PHE A 246 18.78 -7.07 5.42
CA PHE A 246 17.45 -7.14 4.82
C PHE A 246 16.95 -5.81 4.27
N TYR A 247 15.93 -5.94 3.42
CA TYR A 247 15.08 -4.84 2.95
C TYR A 247 13.61 -5.19 3.23
N ILE A 248 12.80 -4.23 3.69
CA ILE A 248 11.35 -4.45 3.86
C ILE A 248 10.70 -4.38 2.48
N GLN A 249 10.18 -5.50 2.00
CA GLN A 249 9.55 -5.61 0.69
C GLN A 249 8.46 -6.68 0.72
N ASP A 250 7.35 -6.41 0.05
CA ASP A 250 6.23 -7.36 -0.04
C ASP A 250 6.59 -8.56 -0.92
N GLU A 251 6.07 -9.75 -0.59
CA GLU A 251 6.38 -11.00 -1.30
C GLU A 251 6.13 -10.88 -2.80
N SER A 252 4.95 -10.36 -3.21
CA SER A 252 4.61 -10.15 -4.61
C SER A 252 5.60 -9.22 -5.35
N SER A 253 6.08 -8.17 -4.67
CA SER A 253 7.09 -7.26 -5.22
C SER A 253 8.48 -7.89 -5.35
N MET A 254 8.81 -8.92 -4.53
CA MET A 254 10.07 -9.66 -4.63
C MET A 254 10.19 -10.51 -5.89
N LEU A 255 9.08 -10.83 -6.55
CA LEU A 255 9.06 -11.70 -7.75
C LEU A 255 9.58 -11.00 -9.01
N VAL A 256 9.58 -9.68 -9.04
CA VAL A 256 9.87 -8.89 -10.25
C VAL A 256 11.32 -9.02 -10.70
N ALA A 257 12.29 -8.84 -9.79
CA ALA A 257 13.71 -8.89 -10.15
C ALA A 257 14.18 -10.28 -10.63
N PRO A 258 13.74 -11.41 -10.01
CA PRO A 258 14.00 -12.75 -10.56
C PRO A 258 13.45 -12.96 -11.97
N VAL A 259 12.23 -12.46 -12.27
CA VAL A 259 11.64 -12.54 -13.62
C VAL A 259 12.44 -11.73 -14.65
N LEU A 260 12.96 -10.56 -14.25
CA LEU A 260 13.86 -9.76 -15.08
C LEU A 260 15.16 -10.51 -15.42
N ALA A 261 15.61 -11.41 -14.53
CA ALA A 261 16.79 -12.26 -14.65
C ALA A 261 18.07 -11.46 -15.01
N PRO A 262 18.45 -10.45 -14.23
CA PRO A 262 19.68 -9.70 -14.48
C PRO A 262 20.89 -10.57 -14.17
N GLN A 263 21.99 -10.35 -14.92
CA GLN A 263 23.26 -11.05 -14.74
C GLN A 263 24.36 -10.09 -14.32
N PRO A 264 25.39 -10.54 -13.59
CA PRO A 264 26.56 -9.73 -13.27
C PRO A 264 27.16 -9.09 -14.53
N GLY A 265 27.48 -7.80 -14.44
CA GLY A 265 28.07 -7.01 -15.53
C GLY A 265 27.06 -6.33 -16.46
N MET A 266 25.78 -6.65 -16.35
CA MET A 266 24.73 -6.00 -17.16
C MET A 266 24.50 -4.53 -16.77
N ARG A 267 23.94 -3.79 -17.72
CA ARG A 267 23.42 -2.44 -17.52
C ARG A 267 21.90 -2.51 -17.49
N VAL A 268 21.31 -2.16 -16.34
CA VAL A 268 19.87 -2.26 -16.07
C VAL A 268 19.27 -0.88 -15.81
N LEU A 269 18.07 -0.62 -16.36
CA LEU A 269 17.29 0.59 -16.10
C LEU A 269 16.02 0.22 -15.33
N ASP A 270 15.78 0.90 -14.20
CA ASP A 270 14.51 0.86 -13.47
C ASP A 270 13.83 2.24 -13.62
N MET A 271 12.75 2.27 -14.43
CA MET A 271 12.11 3.51 -14.89
C MET A 271 11.32 4.25 -13.79
N CYS A 272 10.82 3.54 -12.76
CA CYS A 272 9.96 4.08 -11.72
C CYS A 272 10.34 3.46 -10.36
N SER A 273 11.56 3.73 -9.89
CA SER A 273 12.26 2.90 -8.93
C SER A 273 11.89 3.15 -7.45
N ALA A 274 11.50 4.39 -7.10
CA ALA A 274 11.36 4.75 -5.69
C ALA A 274 10.36 3.88 -4.90
N PRO A 275 10.75 3.46 -3.69
CA PRO A 275 11.92 3.84 -2.87
C PRO A 275 13.19 2.99 -3.11
N GLY A 276 13.33 2.27 -4.23
CA GLY A 276 14.52 1.52 -4.61
C GLY A 276 14.51 0.02 -4.25
N GLY A 277 13.36 -0.50 -3.82
CA GLY A 277 13.25 -1.91 -3.42
C GLY A 277 13.55 -2.89 -4.56
N LYS A 278 13.06 -2.63 -5.78
CA LYS A 278 13.31 -3.47 -6.95
C LYS A 278 14.70 -3.24 -7.52
N ALA A 279 15.16 -1.98 -7.62
CA ALA A 279 16.52 -1.66 -8.08
C ALA A 279 17.61 -2.32 -7.21
N THR A 280 17.45 -2.27 -5.88
CA THR A 280 18.38 -2.95 -4.95
C THR A 280 18.26 -4.48 -5.04
N HIS A 281 17.10 -5.05 -5.37
CA HIS A 281 16.98 -6.49 -5.63
C HIS A 281 17.68 -6.89 -6.93
N VAL A 282 17.57 -6.07 -7.98
CA VAL A 282 18.32 -6.24 -9.24
C VAL A 282 19.81 -6.22 -8.98
N ALA A 283 20.32 -5.21 -8.26
CA ALA A 283 21.75 -5.10 -7.88
C ALA A 283 22.23 -6.33 -7.08
N GLN A 284 21.39 -6.81 -6.14
CA GLN A 284 21.66 -8.03 -5.39
C GLN A 284 21.84 -9.26 -6.30
N LEU A 285 20.94 -9.47 -7.26
CA LEU A 285 21.02 -10.58 -8.22
C LEU A 285 22.22 -10.45 -9.16
N MET A 286 22.62 -9.23 -9.48
CA MET A 286 23.85 -8.92 -10.24
C MET A 286 25.13 -9.07 -9.40
N GLN A 287 25.05 -9.46 -8.13
CA GLN A 287 26.20 -9.52 -7.22
C GLN A 287 26.92 -8.16 -7.09
N ASP A 288 26.16 -7.07 -7.17
CA ASP A 288 26.64 -5.67 -7.20
C ASP A 288 27.70 -5.39 -8.29
N LYS A 289 27.66 -6.15 -9.41
CA LYS A 289 28.55 -6.00 -10.57
C LYS A 289 27.74 -5.53 -11.78
N GLY A 290 28.16 -4.41 -12.37
CA GLY A 290 27.48 -3.76 -13.50
C GLY A 290 26.91 -2.39 -13.09
N GLU A 291 25.80 -2.00 -13.70
CA GLU A 291 25.18 -0.70 -13.45
C GLU A 291 23.65 -0.84 -13.38
N VAL A 292 23.03 -0.30 -12.32
CA VAL A 292 21.58 -0.17 -12.18
C VAL A 292 21.22 1.31 -12.11
N ILE A 293 20.65 1.87 -13.18
CA ILE A 293 20.12 3.23 -13.18
C ILE A 293 18.70 3.18 -12.65
N ALA A 294 18.49 3.78 -11.47
CA ALA A 294 17.21 3.78 -10.75
C ALA A 294 16.57 5.18 -10.84
N CYS A 295 15.47 5.29 -11.57
CA CYS A 295 14.83 6.56 -11.89
C CYS A 295 13.58 6.82 -11.08
N ASP A 296 13.31 8.08 -10.75
CA ASP A 296 12.00 8.60 -10.34
C ASP A 296 11.87 10.06 -10.82
N ILE A 297 10.63 10.50 -11.08
CA ILE A 297 10.35 11.88 -11.49
C ILE A 297 10.56 12.87 -10.33
N HIS A 298 10.40 12.42 -9.07
CA HIS A 298 10.47 13.24 -7.88
C HIS A 298 11.86 13.22 -7.24
N GLU A 299 12.51 14.36 -7.20
CA GLU A 299 13.86 14.51 -6.64
C GLU A 299 13.97 14.00 -5.18
N HIS A 300 13.03 14.37 -4.30
CA HIS A 300 13.01 13.92 -2.90
C HIS A 300 12.91 12.41 -2.71
N LYS A 301 12.50 11.67 -3.74
CA LYS A 301 12.46 10.20 -3.69
C LYS A 301 13.78 9.56 -4.12
N LEU A 302 14.64 10.29 -4.83
CA LEU A 302 15.96 9.81 -5.21
C LEU A 302 16.86 9.62 -3.98
N GLU A 303 16.72 10.47 -2.98
CA GLU A 303 17.40 10.34 -1.70
C GLU A 303 17.08 9.00 -1.04
N LEU A 304 15.79 8.57 -1.07
CA LEU A 304 15.39 7.28 -0.52
C LEU A 304 16.02 6.09 -1.26
N ILE A 305 16.16 6.19 -2.59
CA ILE A 305 16.84 5.16 -3.39
C ILE A 305 18.31 5.08 -2.99
N ALA A 306 18.98 6.23 -2.92
CA ALA A 306 20.40 6.32 -2.57
C ALA A 306 20.67 5.83 -1.13
N GLU A 307 19.86 6.27 -0.16
CA GLU A 307 19.94 5.82 1.23
C GLU A 307 19.77 4.30 1.37
N ASN A 308 18.79 3.73 0.68
CA ASN A 308 18.53 2.28 0.72
C ASN A 308 19.67 1.50 0.06
N ALA A 309 20.19 1.95 -1.08
CA ALA A 309 21.34 1.34 -1.74
C ALA A 309 22.59 1.40 -0.85
N ALA A 310 22.89 2.56 -0.28
CA ALA A 310 24.01 2.75 0.63
C ALA A 310 23.89 1.89 1.89
N ARG A 311 22.69 1.85 2.51
CA ARG A 311 22.43 1.00 3.69
C ARG A 311 22.65 -0.48 3.41
N LEU A 312 22.29 -0.95 2.21
CA LEU A 312 22.49 -2.34 1.79
C LEU A 312 23.91 -2.63 1.27
N GLY A 313 24.79 -1.63 1.22
CA GLY A 313 26.16 -1.75 0.74
C GLY A 313 26.29 -1.88 -0.78
N MET A 314 25.28 -1.45 -1.56
CA MET A 314 25.25 -1.60 -3.02
C MET A 314 25.80 -0.36 -3.71
N LYS A 315 26.83 -0.55 -4.52
CA LYS A 315 27.55 0.52 -5.25
C LYS A 315 27.11 0.62 -6.71
N SER A 316 26.53 -0.44 -7.27
CA SER A 316 26.07 -0.48 -8.66
C SER A 316 24.80 0.32 -8.92
N VAL A 317 24.04 0.69 -7.87
CA VAL A 317 22.80 1.46 -7.98
C VAL A 317 23.07 2.95 -8.04
N LYS A 318 22.60 3.60 -9.11
CA LYS A 318 22.69 5.04 -9.31
C LYS A 318 21.31 5.64 -9.39
N ALA A 319 20.92 6.47 -8.44
CA ALA A 319 19.67 7.21 -8.46
C ALA A 319 19.77 8.40 -9.44
N LEU A 320 18.78 8.54 -10.34
CA LEU A 320 18.76 9.59 -11.34
C LEU A 320 17.35 10.14 -11.52
N GLN A 321 17.22 11.47 -11.51
CA GLN A 321 15.94 12.08 -11.85
C GLN A 321 15.63 11.90 -13.33
N ASN A 322 14.47 11.33 -13.60
CA ASN A 322 13.98 11.15 -14.96
C ASN A 322 12.46 11.10 -14.99
N ASP A 323 11.89 11.88 -15.91
CA ASP A 323 10.48 11.71 -16.28
C ASP A 323 10.40 10.59 -17.33
N ALA A 324 9.76 9.49 -16.97
CA ALA A 324 9.61 8.31 -17.84
C ALA A 324 8.82 8.60 -19.13
N LEU A 325 8.11 9.72 -19.20
CA LEU A 325 7.45 10.21 -20.43
C LEU A 325 8.39 10.96 -21.39
N GLN A 326 9.57 11.35 -20.91
CA GLN A 326 10.56 12.06 -21.71
C GLN A 326 11.59 11.08 -22.26
N LEU A 327 11.69 11.01 -23.58
CA LEU A 327 12.66 10.14 -24.25
C LEU A 327 14.08 10.74 -24.10
N ARG A 328 15.04 9.92 -23.70
CA ARG A 328 16.46 10.26 -23.68
C ARG A 328 17.19 9.58 -24.82
N SER A 329 17.68 10.37 -25.77
CA SER A 329 18.37 9.86 -26.97
C SER A 329 19.63 9.08 -26.64
N GLU A 330 20.35 9.44 -25.58
CA GLU A 330 21.55 8.78 -25.10
C GLU A 330 21.33 7.39 -24.49
N TRP A 331 20.05 7.01 -24.29
CA TRP A 331 19.66 5.71 -23.74
C TRP A 331 19.12 4.74 -24.78
N LEU A 332 18.92 5.17 -26.01
CA LEU A 332 18.39 4.31 -27.08
C LEU A 332 19.28 3.06 -27.27
N GLY A 333 18.70 1.88 -27.11
CA GLY A 333 19.40 0.60 -27.24
C GLY A 333 20.55 0.40 -26.25
N ALA A 334 20.52 1.05 -25.07
CA ALA A 334 21.67 1.10 -24.15
C ALA A 334 21.62 0.08 -23.01
N PHE A 335 20.47 -0.57 -22.76
CA PHE A 335 20.27 -1.41 -21.59
C PHE A 335 20.03 -2.87 -21.94
N ASP A 336 20.67 -3.76 -21.20
CA ASP A 336 20.47 -5.21 -21.33
C ASP A 336 19.12 -5.65 -20.77
N ARG A 337 18.66 -4.94 -19.72
CA ARG A 337 17.39 -5.15 -19.04
C ARG A 337 16.72 -3.81 -18.69
N VAL A 338 15.42 -3.74 -18.88
CA VAL A 338 14.62 -2.58 -18.46
C VAL A 338 13.48 -3.04 -17.57
N LEU A 339 13.27 -2.38 -16.44
CA LEU A 339 12.17 -2.60 -15.54
C LEU A 339 11.21 -1.41 -15.59
N VAL A 340 9.94 -1.71 -15.78
CA VAL A 340 8.82 -0.76 -15.69
C VAL A 340 7.88 -1.23 -14.59
N ASP A 341 8.19 -0.88 -13.33
CA ASP A 341 7.23 -1.01 -12.24
C ASP A 341 6.33 0.22 -12.25
N ALA A 342 5.29 0.14 -13.06
CA ALA A 342 4.54 1.32 -13.50
C ALA A 342 3.72 1.97 -12.37
N PRO A 343 3.60 3.31 -12.37
CA PRO A 343 2.60 3.96 -11.53
C PRO A 343 1.21 3.45 -11.90
N CYS A 344 0.45 2.96 -10.90
CA CYS A 344 -0.80 2.25 -11.11
C CYS A 344 -1.88 2.62 -10.08
N SER A 345 -3.08 2.09 -10.25
CA SER A 345 -4.18 2.32 -9.29
C SER A 345 -3.88 1.77 -7.89
N GLY A 346 -3.02 0.75 -7.75
CA GLY A 346 -2.65 0.15 -6.48
C GLY A 346 -3.77 -0.66 -5.82
N LEU A 347 -4.75 -1.13 -6.60
CA LEU A 347 -5.91 -1.86 -6.09
C LEU A 347 -5.60 -3.31 -5.67
N GLY A 348 -4.38 -3.78 -5.88
CA GLY A 348 -3.91 -5.07 -5.38
C GLY A 348 -3.35 -5.04 -3.95
N VAL A 349 -3.11 -3.85 -3.38
CA VAL A 349 -2.40 -3.68 -2.09
C VAL A 349 -3.22 -2.90 -1.05
N LEU A 350 -4.55 -2.97 -1.12
CA LEU A 350 -5.45 -2.18 -0.26
C LEU A 350 -5.34 -2.53 1.22
N ARG A 351 -4.95 -3.76 1.58
CA ARG A 351 -4.70 -4.10 2.99
C ARG A 351 -3.53 -3.31 3.60
N ARG A 352 -2.56 -2.89 2.77
CA ARG A 352 -1.38 -2.10 3.19
C ARG A 352 -1.62 -0.60 3.12
N ARG A 353 -2.54 -0.16 2.26
CA ARG A 353 -2.86 1.25 2.00
C ARG A 353 -4.35 1.49 2.16
N ALA A 354 -4.83 1.38 3.40
CA ALA A 354 -6.25 1.44 3.73
C ALA A 354 -6.95 2.71 3.19
N GLU A 355 -6.24 3.85 3.19
CA GLU A 355 -6.73 5.13 2.67
C GLU A 355 -6.94 5.13 1.15
N ALA A 356 -6.20 4.30 0.41
CA ALA A 356 -6.28 4.28 -1.05
C ALA A 356 -7.69 3.94 -1.54
N ARG A 357 -8.43 3.08 -0.82
CA ARG A 357 -9.81 2.71 -1.16
C ARG A 357 -10.76 3.90 -1.19
N TRP A 358 -10.55 4.91 -0.35
CA TRP A 358 -11.41 6.09 -0.22
C TRP A 358 -10.99 7.25 -1.12
N ARG A 359 -9.69 7.33 -1.47
CA ARG A 359 -9.14 8.39 -2.32
C ARG A 359 -9.38 8.16 -3.79
N LYS A 360 -9.39 6.91 -4.23
CA LYS A 360 -9.60 6.54 -5.63
C LYS A 360 -11.06 6.72 -6.03
N GLN A 361 -11.27 7.23 -7.23
CA GLN A 361 -12.56 7.36 -7.88
C GLN A 361 -12.56 6.55 -9.20
N ARG A 362 -13.73 6.14 -9.65
CA ARG A 362 -13.86 5.38 -10.91
C ARG A 362 -13.22 6.06 -12.12
N LYS A 363 -13.26 7.40 -12.17
CA LYS A 363 -12.64 8.18 -13.24
C LYS A 363 -11.11 8.09 -13.25
N ASP A 364 -10.49 7.93 -12.07
CA ASP A 364 -9.03 7.91 -11.93
C ASP A 364 -8.43 6.68 -12.59
N LEU A 365 -9.16 5.55 -12.63
CA LEU A 365 -8.71 4.33 -13.28
C LEU A 365 -8.48 4.50 -14.80
N LYS A 366 -9.13 5.48 -15.42
CA LYS A 366 -8.96 5.78 -16.84
C LYS A 366 -7.67 6.55 -17.15
N LEU A 367 -7.01 7.10 -16.12
CA LEU A 367 -5.79 7.89 -16.28
C LEU A 367 -4.53 7.03 -16.35
N PHE A 368 -4.56 5.83 -15.74
CA PHE A 368 -3.39 4.98 -15.64
C PHE A 368 -3.00 4.29 -16.96
N PRO A 369 -3.90 3.62 -17.71
CA PRO A 369 -3.51 2.88 -18.91
C PRO A 369 -2.79 3.74 -19.97
N PRO A 370 -3.25 4.96 -20.34
CA PRO A 370 -2.51 5.80 -21.30
C PRO A 370 -1.12 6.19 -20.79
N LEU A 371 -1.00 6.52 -19.51
CA LEU A 371 0.28 6.86 -18.86
C LEU A 371 1.24 5.66 -18.91
N GLN A 372 0.77 4.49 -18.50
CA GLN A 372 1.54 3.25 -18.45
C GLN A 372 2.01 2.83 -19.85
N LEU A 373 1.12 2.91 -20.86
CA LEU A 373 1.45 2.60 -22.24
C LEU A 373 2.54 3.54 -22.79
N ALA A 374 2.46 4.82 -22.50
CA ALA A 374 3.49 5.80 -22.91
C ALA A 374 4.85 5.51 -22.26
N ILE A 375 4.88 5.17 -20.98
CA ILE A 375 6.10 4.76 -20.27
C ILE A 375 6.67 3.48 -20.89
N LEU A 376 5.82 2.48 -21.16
CA LEU A 376 6.24 1.19 -21.72
C LEU A 376 6.83 1.35 -23.13
N LYS A 377 6.26 2.24 -23.96
CA LYS A 377 6.80 2.59 -25.30
C LYS A 377 8.19 3.24 -25.22
N ASN A 378 8.40 4.15 -24.27
CA ASN A 378 9.72 4.74 -24.08
C ASN A 378 10.73 3.72 -23.57
N ALA A 379 10.32 2.88 -22.61
CA ALA A 379 11.15 1.82 -22.07
C ALA A 379 11.62 0.83 -23.16
N ALA A 380 10.74 0.48 -24.09
CA ALA A 380 11.04 -0.42 -25.19
C ALA A 380 12.17 0.08 -26.10
N GLN A 381 12.30 1.40 -26.28
CA GLN A 381 13.35 2.00 -27.08
C GLN A 381 14.73 1.94 -26.41
N TYR A 382 14.79 1.80 -25.10
CA TYR A 382 16.03 1.74 -24.33
C TYR A 382 16.65 0.35 -24.28
N VAL A 383 15.88 -0.69 -24.62
CA VAL A 383 16.33 -2.07 -24.59
C VAL A 383 17.22 -2.37 -25.80
N LYS A 384 18.39 -2.96 -25.55
CA LYS A 384 19.29 -3.50 -26.59
C LYS A 384 18.61 -4.58 -27.42
N ASP A 385 19.12 -4.83 -28.61
CA ASP A 385 18.75 -6.02 -29.39
C ASP A 385 19.09 -7.29 -28.56
N GLY A 386 18.14 -8.21 -28.45
CA GLY A 386 18.25 -9.39 -27.57
C GLY A 386 18.08 -9.12 -26.07
N GLY A 387 17.90 -7.86 -25.69
CA GLY A 387 17.59 -7.48 -24.31
C GLY A 387 16.12 -7.78 -23.94
N THR A 388 15.80 -7.69 -22.65
CA THR A 388 14.44 -7.95 -22.15
C THR A 388 13.93 -6.81 -21.29
N MET A 389 12.60 -6.66 -21.26
CA MET A 389 11.88 -5.72 -20.42
C MET A 389 10.89 -6.48 -19.54
N VAL A 390 10.74 -6.05 -18.29
CA VAL A 390 9.67 -6.50 -17.41
C VAL A 390 8.73 -5.34 -17.11
N TYR A 391 7.45 -5.55 -17.37
CA TYR A 391 6.36 -4.69 -16.95
C TYR A 391 5.71 -5.26 -15.70
N SER A 392 5.48 -4.44 -14.69
CA SER A 392 4.83 -4.84 -13.45
C SER A 392 3.96 -3.75 -12.85
N THR A 393 2.92 -4.16 -12.13
CA THR A 393 2.01 -3.27 -11.39
C THR A 393 1.56 -3.91 -10.08
N CYS A 394 1.24 -3.11 -9.07
CA CYS A 394 0.59 -3.58 -7.84
C CYS A 394 -0.95 -3.41 -7.90
N THR A 395 -1.55 -3.70 -9.06
CA THR A 395 -3.00 -3.65 -9.25
C THR A 395 -3.56 -4.97 -9.78
N ILE A 396 -4.86 -5.15 -9.59
CA ILE A 396 -5.63 -6.29 -10.10
C ILE A 396 -6.52 -5.91 -11.29
N GLU A 397 -6.35 -4.68 -11.80
CA GLU A 397 -7.14 -4.15 -12.90
C GLU A 397 -6.60 -4.62 -14.26
N GLN A 398 -7.39 -5.39 -14.99
CA GLN A 398 -6.98 -5.95 -16.30
C GLN A 398 -6.65 -4.86 -17.32
N SER A 399 -7.27 -3.68 -17.22
CA SER A 399 -6.98 -2.55 -18.10
C SER A 399 -5.59 -1.94 -17.90
N GLU A 400 -4.98 -2.17 -16.73
CA GLU A 400 -3.62 -1.73 -16.40
C GLU A 400 -2.60 -2.88 -16.57
N ASN A 401 -3.06 -4.12 -16.79
CA ASN A 401 -2.29 -5.35 -16.82
C ASN A 401 -2.36 -6.02 -18.21
N HIS A 402 -3.08 -7.13 -18.32
CA HIS A 402 -3.18 -7.93 -19.53
C HIS A 402 -3.56 -7.10 -20.76
N TYR A 403 -4.65 -6.33 -20.72
CA TYR A 403 -5.11 -5.57 -21.87
C TYR A 403 -4.15 -4.47 -22.29
N LEU A 404 -3.41 -3.87 -21.34
CA LEU A 404 -2.38 -2.89 -21.66
C LEU A 404 -1.21 -3.52 -22.41
N VAL A 405 -0.76 -4.70 -21.97
CA VAL A 405 0.30 -5.45 -22.64
C VAL A 405 -0.14 -5.92 -24.03
N GLU A 406 -1.39 -6.37 -24.21
CA GLU A 406 -1.97 -6.68 -25.52
C GLU A 406 -1.95 -5.45 -26.43
N GLU A 407 -2.37 -4.30 -25.94
CA GLU A 407 -2.37 -3.05 -26.69
C GLU A 407 -0.94 -2.65 -27.11
N PHE A 408 0.03 -2.79 -26.20
CA PHE A 408 1.44 -2.55 -26.53
C PHE A 408 1.94 -3.48 -27.63
N LEU A 409 1.70 -4.78 -27.53
CA LEU A 409 2.15 -5.78 -28.52
C LEU A 409 1.47 -5.61 -29.88
N ALA A 410 0.21 -5.18 -29.91
CA ALA A 410 -0.49 -4.88 -31.16
C ALA A 410 0.12 -3.68 -31.90
N GLN A 411 0.66 -2.70 -31.18
CA GLN A 411 1.32 -1.51 -31.73
C GLN A 411 2.82 -1.73 -32.02
N HIS A 412 3.42 -2.76 -31.43
CA HIS A 412 4.85 -3.09 -31.50
C HIS A 412 5.05 -4.58 -31.85
N PRO A 413 4.78 -4.98 -33.11
CA PRO A 413 4.84 -6.39 -33.54
C PRO A 413 6.24 -7.01 -33.44
N GLU A 414 7.27 -6.18 -33.34
CA GLU A 414 8.65 -6.58 -33.07
C GLU A 414 8.89 -7.08 -31.64
N TRP A 415 7.91 -6.93 -30.74
CA TRP A 415 7.97 -7.43 -29.37
C TRP A 415 7.13 -8.70 -29.19
N GLN A 416 7.51 -9.53 -28.23
CA GLN A 416 6.76 -10.72 -27.83
C GLN A 416 6.89 -10.98 -26.33
N ARG A 417 5.93 -11.72 -25.77
CA ARG A 417 6.05 -12.26 -24.42
C ARG A 417 7.14 -13.32 -24.35
N VAL A 418 7.83 -13.39 -23.21
CA VAL A 418 8.81 -14.43 -22.90
C VAL A 418 8.33 -15.19 -21.68
N GLU A 419 8.32 -16.50 -21.77
CA GLU A 419 7.98 -17.37 -20.65
C GLU A 419 8.99 -17.25 -19.50
N PHE A 420 8.47 -17.40 -18.30
CA PHE A 420 9.25 -17.51 -17.08
C PHE A 420 8.60 -18.49 -16.10
N THR A 421 9.38 -19.02 -15.17
CA THR A 421 8.90 -20.01 -14.22
C THR A 421 8.00 -19.36 -13.16
N HIS A 422 6.79 -19.88 -13.00
CA HIS A 422 5.89 -19.48 -11.93
C HIS A 422 6.50 -19.86 -10.56
N PRO A 423 6.57 -18.92 -9.60
CA PRO A 423 7.36 -19.12 -8.38
C PRO A 423 6.84 -20.24 -7.45
N LEU A 424 5.55 -20.59 -7.49
CA LEU A 424 4.97 -21.66 -6.68
C LEU A 424 4.81 -22.97 -7.45
N THR A 425 4.24 -22.90 -8.67
CA THR A 425 3.88 -24.14 -9.40
C THR A 425 5.03 -24.72 -10.19
N GLY A 426 6.07 -23.94 -10.47
CA GLY A 426 7.17 -24.31 -11.36
C GLY A 426 6.83 -24.35 -12.84
N GLU A 427 5.58 -24.06 -13.22
CA GLU A 427 5.12 -24.03 -14.60
C GLU A 427 5.69 -22.83 -15.37
N GLN A 428 5.83 -22.99 -16.69
CA GLN A 428 6.17 -21.85 -17.57
C GLN A 428 4.93 -21.03 -17.86
N VAL A 429 5.02 -19.72 -17.58
CA VAL A 429 3.92 -18.76 -17.79
C VAL A 429 4.42 -17.55 -18.57
N GLN A 430 3.57 -16.96 -19.39
CA GLN A 430 3.89 -15.75 -20.17
C GLN A 430 3.63 -14.46 -19.41
N GLU A 431 2.77 -14.53 -18.40
CA GLU A 431 2.44 -13.44 -17.49
C GLU A 431 1.96 -14.03 -16.16
N LEU A 432 2.09 -13.27 -15.09
CA LEU A 432 1.63 -13.64 -13.76
C LEU A 432 0.68 -12.57 -13.23
N GLN A 433 -0.58 -12.94 -13.01
CA GLN A 433 -1.55 -12.11 -12.30
C GLN A 433 -1.85 -12.73 -10.94
N LEU A 434 -1.38 -12.09 -9.89
CA LEU A 434 -1.72 -12.48 -8.52
C LEU A 434 -3.02 -11.79 -8.10
N LEU A 435 -3.95 -12.60 -7.59
CA LEU A 435 -5.25 -12.14 -7.11
C LEU A 435 -5.37 -12.47 -5.61
N PRO A 436 -5.48 -11.47 -4.72
CA PRO A 436 -5.46 -11.68 -3.27
C PRO A 436 -6.43 -12.74 -2.76
N GLN A 437 -7.61 -12.81 -3.36
CA GLN A 437 -8.67 -13.77 -2.99
C GLN A 437 -8.37 -15.23 -3.37
N ASN A 438 -7.39 -15.47 -4.23
CA ASN A 438 -6.98 -16.80 -4.69
C ASN A 438 -5.60 -17.19 -4.17
N ASP A 439 -4.66 -16.24 -4.17
CA ASP A 439 -3.24 -16.52 -3.95
C ASP A 439 -2.77 -16.25 -2.52
N GLY A 440 -3.61 -15.58 -1.70
CA GLY A 440 -3.30 -15.30 -0.29
C GLY A 440 -2.19 -14.28 -0.05
N ILE A 441 -1.68 -13.63 -1.12
CA ILE A 441 -0.73 -12.51 -1.06
C ILE A 441 -1.29 -11.28 -1.78
N ASP A 442 -0.57 -10.16 -1.72
CA ASP A 442 -1.00 -8.93 -2.37
C ASP A 442 -1.10 -9.07 -3.88
N GLY A 443 -2.13 -8.44 -4.44
CA GLY A 443 -2.38 -8.47 -5.88
C GLY A 443 -1.27 -7.77 -6.66
N PHE A 444 -0.80 -8.44 -7.71
CA PHE A 444 0.33 -7.99 -8.49
C PHE A 444 0.26 -8.52 -9.93
N TYR A 445 0.88 -7.82 -10.84
CA TYR A 445 1.01 -8.29 -12.23
C TYR A 445 2.46 -8.20 -12.69
N ILE A 446 2.92 -9.20 -13.44
CA ILE A 446 4.26 -9.27 -14.01
C ILE A 446 4.16 -9.86 -15.42
N CYS A 447 4.76 -9.19 -16.41
CA CYS A 447 4.92 -9.70 -17.76
C CYS A 447 6.35 -9.42 -18.24
N LYS A 448 6.99 -10.44 -18.85
CA LYS A 448 8.31 -10.31 -19.43
C LYS A 448 8.20 -10.22 -20.95
N LEU A 449 8.88 -9.24 -21.51
CA LEU A 449 8.85 -8.92 -22.94
C LEU A 449 10.25 -8.94 -23.53
N MET A 450 10.38 -9.35 -24.77
CA MET A 450 11.63 -9.36 -25.55
C MET A 450 11.37 -8.89 -26.97
N LYS A 451 12.31 -8.15 -27.54
CA LYS A 451 12.32 -7.77 -28.94
C LYS A 451 12.66 -9.00 -29.79
N LYS A 452 11.84 -9.29 -30.78
CA LYS A 452 12.11 -10.38 -31.75
C LYS A 452 13.43 -10.08 -32.47
N GLN A 453 14.21 -11.13 -32.72
CA GLN A 453 15.42 -11.04 -33.51
C GLN A 453 15.13 -10.94 -34.98
#